data_6d5ab31fe646b01c839204a840bbb318
#
_entry.id   6d5ab31fe646b01c839204a840bbb318
#
_cell.length_a   1.000
_cell.length_b   1.000
_cell.length_c   1.000
_cell.angle_alpha   90.00
_cell.angle_beta   90.00
_cell.angle_gamma   90.00
#
_symmetry.space_group_name_H-M   'P 1'
#
loop_
_entity.id
_entity.type
_entity.pdbx_description
1 polymer ?
#
loop_
_entity_poly.entity_id
_entity_poly.type
_entity_poly.pdbx_seq_one_letter_code
_entity_poly.pdbx_strand_id
1 'polypeptide(L)'
;MIAERVHAVAAITEVRRLWAEGAAPSALLRELQSRGIQGGDLIAVMRWAFSLGISTTHAISAWLSAPDDELVDQYLGRDMPARTAAFDD
;
A
#
# COMPACT_ATOMS: atom_id res chain seq x y z
N MET A 1 -7.01 6.96 -17.92
CA MET A 1 -6.80 8.36 -18.29
C MET A 1 -5.45 8.85 -17.81
N ILE A 2 -4.87 9.81 -18.49
CA ILE A 2 -3.51 10.27 -18.17
C ILE A 2 -3.41 10.80 -16.74
N ALA A 3 -4.40 11.60 -16.31
CA ALA A 3 -4.40 12.18 -14.97
C ALA A 3 -4.43 11.11 -13.87
N GLU A 4 -5.20 10.05 -14.10
CA GLU A 4 -5.28 8.94 -13.13
C GLU A 4 -3.97 8.18 -13.05
N ARG A 5 -3.29 7.96 -14.17
CA ARG A 5 -1.99 7.28 -14.19
C ARG A 5 -0.93 8.08 -13.45
N VAL A 6 -0.89 9.38 -13.71
CA VAL A 6 0.07 10.26 -13.02
C VAL A 6 -0.18 10.23 -11.51
N HIS A 7 -1.45 10.28 -11.11
CA HIS A 7 -1.82 10.23 -9.71
C HIS A 7 -1.42 8.90 -9.06
N ALA A 8 -1.64 7.78 -9.76
CA ALA A 8 -1.27 6.46 -9.27
C ALA A 8 0.25 6.31 -9.15
N VAL A 9 1.01 6.77 -10.13
CA VAL A 9 2.47 6.71 -10.10
C VAL A 9 3.02 7.51 -8.92
N ALA A 10 2.48 8.70 -8.70
CA ALA A 10 2.88 9.53 -7.55
C ALA A 10 2.58 8.83 -6.22
N ALA A 11 1.43 8.17 -6.13
CA ALA A 11 1.03 7.43 -4.93
C ALA A 11 1.95 6.23 -4.68
N ILE A 12 2.30 5.49 -5.73
CA ILE A 12 3.22 4.34 -5.62
C ILE A 12 4.58 4.80 -5.11
N THR A 13 5.10 5.88 -5.68
CA THR A 13 6.39 6.44 -5.27
C THR A 13 6.35 6.85 -3.79
N GLU A 14 5.27 7.49 -3.39
CA GLU A 14 5.15 7.98 -2.01
C GLU A 14 5.06 6.85 -0.99
N VAL A 15 4.25 5.80 -1.24
CA VAL A 15 4.16 4.70 -0.29
C VAL A 15 5.47 3.91 -0.21
N ARG A 16 6.21 3.80 -1.31
CA ARG A 16 7.54 3.17 -1.28
C ARG A 16 8.51 3.99 -0.42
N ARG A 17 8.47 5.31 -0.56
CA ARG A 17 9.30 6.21 0.25
C ARG A 17 8.97 6.09 1.73
N LEU A 18 7.69 6.14 2.06
CA LEU A 18 7.23 6.04 3.45
C LEU A 18 7.62 4.68 4.05
N TRP A 19 7.49 3.61 3.29
CA TRP A 19 7.90 2.29 3.75
C TRP A 19 9.39 2.25 4.06
N ALA A 20 10.22 2.82 3.19
CA ALA A 20 11.66 2.89 3.40
C ALA A 20 12.02 3.72 4.63
N GLU A 21 11.19 4.72 4.98
CA GLU A 21 11.40 5.58 6.14
C GLU A 21 10.91 4.97 7.45
N GLY A 22 10.29 3.81 7.40
CA GLY A 22 9.87 3.09 8.59
C GLY A 22 8.39 3.13 8.89
N ALA A 23 7.55 3.66 8.00
CA ALA A 23 6.11 3.72 8.23
C ALA A 23 5.51 2.31 8.33
N ALA A 24 4.50 2.15 9.18
CA ALA A 24 3.78 0.89 9.30
C ALA A 24 2.86 0.69 8.09
N PRO A 25 2.55 -0.56 7.72
CA PRO A 25 1.63 -0.81 6.59
C PRO A 25 0.31 -0.06 6.69
N SER A 26 -0.31 -0.01 7.87
CA SER A 26 -1.56 0.72 8.06
C SER A 26 -1.40 2.21 7.75
N ALA A 27 -0.24 2.80 8.07
CA ALA A 27 0.03 4.20 7.75
C ALA A 27 0.05 4.43 6.24
N LEU A 28 0.56 3.48 5.47
CA LEU A 28 0.56 3.57 4.00
C LEU A 28 -0.87 3.56 3.46
N LEU A 29 -1.72 2.70 4.00
CA LEU A 29 -3.11 2.62 3.59
C LEU A 29 -3.85 3.93 3.89
N ARG A 30 -3.60 4.51 5.05
CA ARG A 30 -4.22 5.79 5.42
C ARG A 30 -3.72 6.94 4.58
N GLU A 31 -2.45 6.91 4.20
CA GLU A 31 -1.91 7.91 3.29
C GLU A 31 -2.62 7.88 1.95
N LEU A 32 -2.85 6.68 1.40
CA LEU A 32 -3.58 6.54 0.15
C LEU A 32 -5.02 7.05 0.28
N GLN A 33 -5.68 6.75 1.39
CA GLN A 33 -7.02 7.28 1.63
C GLN A 33 -7.03 8.80 1.69
N SER A 34 -6.02 9.40 2.32
CA SER A 34 -5.93 10.85 2.42
C SER A 34 -5.77 11.52 1.06
N ARG A 35 -5.31 10.77 0.06
CA ARG A 35 -5.17 11.24 -1.32
C ARG A 35 -6.40 10.96 -2.15
N GLY A 36 -7.47 10.42 -1.54
CA GLY A 36 -8.70 10.08 -2.24
C GLY A 36 -8.66 8.74 -2.96
N ILE A 37 -7.62 7.94 -2.74
CA ILE A 37 -7.49 6.62 -3.35
C ILE A 37 -8.17 5.62 -2.42
N GLN A 38 -9.20 4.94 -2.91
CA GLN A 38 -10.04 4.08 -2.09
C GLN A 38 -10.36 2.77 -2.80
N GLY A 39 -10.84 1.79 -2.04
CA GLY A 39 -11.37 0.55 -2.59
C GLY A 39 -10.36 -0.21 -3.41
N GLY A 40 -10.80 -0.67 -4.59
CA GLY A 40 -9.96 -1.45 -5.50
C GLY A 40 -8.73 -0.69 -5.98
N ASP A 41 -8.82 0.62 -6.11
CA ASP A 41 -7.69 1.45 -6.54
C ASP A 41 -6.60 1.45 -5.47
N LEU A 42 -6.96 1.51 -4.21
CA LEU A 42 -6.01 1.44 -3.10
C LEU A 42 -5.28 0.08 -3.11
N ILE A 43 -6.02 -0.99 -3.29
CA ILE A 43 -5.45 -2.33 -3.37
C ILE A 43 -4.47 -2.41 -4.56
N ALA A 44 -4.87 -1.87 -5.71
CA ALA A 44 -4.03 -1.89 -6.90
C ALA A 44 -2.72 -1.15 -6.68
N VAL A 45 -2.77 0.04 -6.08
CA VAL A 45 -1.57 0.81 -5.77
C VAL A 45 -0.63 0.02 -4.87
N MET A 46 -1.15 -0.60 -3.82
CA MET A 46 -0.32 -1.38 -2.90
C MET A 46 0.29 -2.61 -3.59
N ARG A 47 -0.48 -3.31 -4.43
CA ARG A 47 0.05 -4.44 -5.19
C ARG A 47 1.18 -4.01 -6.12
N TRP A 48 0.99 -2.90 -6.81
CA TRP A 48 2.01 -2.40 -7.73
C TRP A 48 3.26 -1.92 -7.01
N ALA A 49 3.05 -1.25 -5.88
CA ALA A 49 4.18 -0.71 -5.11
C ALA A 49 5.07 -1.82 -4.54
N PHE A 50 4.48 -2.92 -4.07
CA PHE A 50 5.19 -3.91 -3.28
C PHE A 50 5.06 -5.34 -3.78
N SER A 51 4.44 -5.56 -4.92
CA SER A 51 4.25 -6.90 -5.53
C SER A 51 3.56 -7.88 -4.58
N LEU A 52 2.49 -7.44 -3.94
CA LEU A 52 1.80 -8.24 -2.93
C LEU A 52 1.04 -9.41 -3.54
N GLY A 53 0.99 -10.51 -2.81
CA GLY A 53 0.23 -11.69 -3.18
C GLY A 53 -1.27 -11.55 -2.90
N ILE A 54 -2.04 -12.54 -3.34
CA ILE A 54 -3.51 -12.52 -3.22
C ILE A 54 -3.96 -12.48 -1.75
N SER A 55 -3.35 -13.30 -0.89
CA SER A 55 -3.76 -13.32 0.52
C SER A 55 -3.52 -11.98 1.21
N THR A 56 -2.46 -11.30 0.85
CA THR A 56 -2.15 -9.98 1.39
C THR A 56 -3.14 -8.94 0.89
N THR A 57 -3.55 -9.01 -0.37
CA THR A 57 -4.58 -8.11 -0.88
C THR A 57 -5.93 -8.35 -0.21
N HIS A 58 -6.24 -9.59 0.16
CA HIS A 58 -7.44 -9.87 0.96
C HIS A 58 -7.38 -9.22 2.34
N ALA A 59 -6.21 -9.18 2.96
CA ALA A 59 -6.04 -8.50 4.24
C ALA A 59 -6.30 -7.00 4.12
N ILE A 60 -5.88 -6.37 3.03
CA ILE A 60 -6.18 -4.97 2.76
C ILE A 60 -7.68 -4.77 2.57
N SER A 61 -8.33 -5.66 1.81
CA SER A 61 -9.77 -5.61 1.59
C SER A 61 -10.53 -5.71 2.91
N ALA A 62 -10.11 -6.60 3.79
CA ALA A 62 -10.72 -6.74 5.12
C ALA A 62 -10.53 -5.46 5.94
N TRP A 63 -9.35 -4.86 5.88
CA TRP A 63 -9.08 -3.60 6.58
C TRP A 63 -9.98 -2.46 6.07
N LEU A 64 -10.25 -2.43 4.77
CA LEU A 64 -11.13 -1.41 4.20
C LEU A 64 -12.56 -1.53 4.72
N SER A 65 -13.02 -2.76 4.99
CA SER A 65 -14.37 -3.00 5.52
C SER A 65 -14.45 -2.78 7.03
N ALA A 66 -13.43 -3.20 7.77
CA ALA A 66 -13.37 -3.10 9.22
C ALA A 66 -11.92 -2.83 9.62
N PRO A 67 -11.53 -1.56 9.68
CA PRO A 67 -10.12 -1.22 9.90
C PRO A 67 -9.59 -1.72 11.25
N ASP A 68 -8.60 -2.60 11.17
CA ASP A 68 -7.87 -3.11 12.32
C ASP A 68 -6.39 -2.97 11.98
N ASP A 69 -5.80 -1.85 12.42
CA ASP A 69 -4.44 -1.50 12.06
C ASP A 69 -3.43 -2.52 12.55
N GLU A 70 -3.63 -3.05 13.76
CA GLU A 70 -2.73 -4.04 14.32
C GLU A 70 -2.70 -5.31 13.49
N LEU A 71 -3.86 -5.79 13.10
CA LEU A 71 -3.98 -7.01 12.31
C LEU A 71 -3.38 -6.83 10.92
N VAL A 72 -3.69 -5.72 10.24
CA VAL A 72 -3.15 -5.48 8.90
C VAL A 72 -1.65 -5.28 8.95
N ASP A 73 -1.13 -4.64 9.98
CA ASP A 73 0.32 -4.48 10.14
C ASP A 73 1.02 -5.82 10.25
N GLN A 74 0.43 -6.77 10.96
CA GLN A 74 0.99 -8.12 11.07
C GLN A 74 0.97 -8.85 9.73
N TYR A 75 -0.16 -8.82 9.03
CA TYR A 75 -0.30 -9.53 7.75
C TYR A 75 0.60 -8.94 6.68
N LEU A 76 0.55 -7.64 6.48
CA LEU A 76 1.35 -7.00 5.44
C LEU A 76 2.83 -7.03 5.77
N GLY A 77 3.17 -6.89 7.04
CA GLY A 77 4.57 -6.92 7.46
C GLY A 77 5.30 -8.19 7.10
N ARG A 78 4.56 -9.31 6.99
CA ARG A 78 5.16 -10.60 6.61
C ARG A 78 5.45 -10.71 5.12
N ASP A 79 4.63 -10.05 4.29
CA ASP A 79 4.70 -10.19 2.84
C ASP A 79 5.41 -9.04 2.16
N MET A 80 5.55 -7.92 2.84
CA MET A 80 6.20 -6.75 2.25
C MET A 80 7.72 -6.93 2.18
N PRO A 81 8.36 -6.33 1.16
CA PRO A 81 9.81 -6.44 1.01
C PRO A 81 10.54 -5.75 2.16
N ALA A 82 11.82 -6.06 2.30
CA ALA A 82 12.65 -5.38 3.29
C ALA A 82 12.61 -3.86 3.05
N ARG A 83 12.62 -3.09 4.13
CA ARG A 83 12.55 -1.63 4.02
C ARG A 83 13.74 -1.02 3.28
N THR A 84 14.85 -1.74 3.28
CA THR A 84 16.06 -1.31 2.57
C THR A 84 16.11 -1.82 1.14
N ALA A 85 15.06 -2.51 0.67
CA ALA A 85 15.03 -3.02 -0.68
C ALA A 85 15.05 -1.87 -1.68
N ALA A 86 15.88 -2.03 -2.73
CA ALA A 86 15.89 -1.06 -3.82
C ALA A 86 14.69 -1.34 -4.72
N PHE A 87 13.93 -0.31 -5.03
CA PHE A 87 12.86 -0.39 -6.01
C PHE A 87 13.39 0.15 -7.32
N ASP A 88 13.86 -0.74 -8.17
CA ASP A 88 14.37 -0.34 -9.48
C ASP A 88 13.21 0.02 -10.40
N ASP A 89 13.31 1.17 -10.97
CA ASP A 89 12.28 1.68 -11.86
C ASP A 89 12.63 1.49 -13.32
#